data_5a4dce22a757959ca50efa7ec1083e35
#
_entry.id   5a4dce22a757959ca50efa7ec1083e35
#
_cell.length_a   1.000
_cell.length_b   1.000
_cell.length_c   1.000
_cell.angle_alpha   90.00
_cell.angle_beta   90.00
_cell.angle_gamma   90.00
#
_symmetry.space_group_name_H-M   'P 1'
#
loop_
_entity.id
_entity.type
_entity.pdbx_description
1 polymer ?
#
loop_
_entity_poly.entity_id
_entity_poly.type
_entity_poly.pdbx_seq_one_letter_code
_entity_poly.pdbx_strand_id
1 'polypeptide(L)'
;MRNTVLKAVAIAVALSPAIGLAQSKATSATYITDEEVKAVNATPGVDRTIRVVDIGPENYAVGVIHRGASNAAGRGAGTGAGAGAGAGAGAGAARGAGGGAAAGAGGGAGRGGAQQGEPCGEQSTAPTTGGTPGMIAHDQQTEGYLIISGGGTLVTGGKIVNGRKSPPESEVTKVLNGPSCSGTAVGGDVVKKVVKTGDIIIIPAGVPHGWTDIGDHVDYLSFRPSARVLEAGYVNPALKK
;
A
#
# COMPACT_ATOMS: atom_id res chain seq x y z
N MET A 1 -52.54 -54.54 -9.27
CA MET A 1 -51.72 -53.60 -10.01
C MET A 1 -51.84 -52.24 -9.32
N ARG A 2 -50.82 -51.83 -8.62
CA ARG A 2 -50.80 -50.54 -7.86
C ARG A 2 -49.93 -49.54 -8.65
N ASN A 3 -50.54 -48.49 -9.20
CA ASN A 3 -49.85 -47.42 -9.88
C ASN A 3 -49.34 -46.40 -8.84
N THR A 4 -48.02 -46.32 -8.70
CA THR A 4 -47.36 -45.30 -7.87
C THR A 4 -47.06 -44.11 -8.75
N VAL A 5 -47.75 -42.99 -8.53
CA VAL A 5 -47.50 -41.70 -9.21
C VAL A 5 -46.39 -40.98 -8.43
N LEU A 6 -45.21 -40.88 -9.03
CA LEU A 6 -44.14 -40.00 -8.54
C LEU A 6 -44.51 -38.55 -8.84
N LYS A 7 -44.67 -37.73 -7.79
CA LYS A 7 -44.79 -36.28 -7.91
C LYS A 7 -43.36 -35.68 -7.88
N ALA A 8 -42.92 -35.18 -9.01
CA ALA A 8 -41.68 -34.37 -9.10
C ALA A 8 -41.94 -32.99 -8.52
N VAL A 9 -41.25 -32.64 -7.46
CA VAL A 9 -41.23 -31.26 -6.91
C VAL A 9 -40.09 -30.51 -7.60
N ALA A 10 -40.46 -29.56 -8.46
CA ALA A 10 -39.48 -28.62 -9.05
C ALA A 10 -39.18 -27.50 -8.05
N ILE A 11 -37.96 -27.46 -7.54
CA ILE A 11 -37.48 -26.37 -6.71
C ILE A 11 -36.95 -25.29 -7.68
N ALA A 12 -37.68 -24.21 -7.85
CA ALA A 12 -37.24 -23.03 -8.57
C ALA A 12 -36.28 -22.23 -7.66
N VAL A 13 -34.99 -22.31 -7.94
CA VAL A 13 -33.98 -21.44 -7.31
C VAL A 13 -34.07 -20.08 -7.99
N ALA A 14 -34.68 -19.11 -7.30
CA ALA A 14 -34.67 -17.71 -7.74
C ALA A 14 -33.25 -17.13 -7.54
N LEU A 15 -32.47 -17.07 -8.63
CA LEU A 15 -31.27 -16.23 -8.66
C LEU A 15 -31.73 -14.76 -8.64
N SER A 16 -31.67 -14.12 -7.49
CA SER A 16 -31.75 -12.67 -7.42
C SER A 16 -30.45 -12.07 -8.00
N PRO A 17 -30.52 -11.27 -9.07
CA PRO A 17 -29.33 -10.55 -9.51
C PRO A 17 -28.97 -9.56 -8.41
N ALA A 18 -27.78 -9.68 -7.84
CA ALA A 18 -27.20 -8.63 -7.02
C ALA A 18 -26.98 -7.44 -7.96
N ILE A 19 -27.90 -6.47 -7.92
CA ILE A 19 -27.72 -5.17 -8.59
C ILE A 19 -26.61 -4.48 -7.82
N GLY A 20 -25.36 -4.68 -8.25
CA GLY A 20 -24.26 -3.85 -7.83
C GLY A 20 -24.63 -2.41 -8.20
N LEU A 21 -24.85 -1.57 -7.19
CA LEU A 21 -25.00 -0.13 -7.40
C LEU A 21 -23.72 0.37 -8.05
N ALA A 22 -23.74 0.53 -9.36
CA ALA A 22 -22.67 1.21 -10.08
C ALA A 22 -22.58 2.62 -9.46
N GLN A 23 -21.50 2.91 -8.75
CA GLN A 23 -21.27 4.25 -8.24
C GLN A 23 -21.22 5.20 -9.44
N SER A 24 -22.07 6.21 -9.42
CA SER A 24 -22.11 7.24 -10.44
C SER A 24 -21.05 8.30 -10.15
N LYS A 25 -20.46 8.84 -11.23
CA LYS A 25 -19.59 10.00 -11.19
C LYS A 25 -20.16 11.07 -10.24
N ALA A 26 -19.29 11.65 -9.40
CA ALA A 26 -19.63 12.78 -8.55
C ALA A 26 -20.15 13.96 -9.39
N THR A 27 -21.32 14.48 -9.03
CA THR A 27 -21.98 15.63 -9.72
C THR A 27 -21.62 16.97 -9.10
N SER A 28 -20.91 16.99 -7.97
CA SER A 28 -20.43 18.17 -7.27
C SER A 28 -19.01 17.94 -6.75
N ALA A 29 -18.36 19.01 -6.28
CA ALA A 29 -17.04 18.88 -5.67
C ALA A 29 -17.09 18.01 -4.41
N THR A 30 -16.06 17.18 -4.23
CA THR A 30 -15.81 16.47 -2.97
C THR A 30 -14.86 17.32 -2.14
N TYR A 31 -15.26 17.61 -0.93
CA TYR A 31 -14.43 18.36 0.02
C TYR A 31 -13.76 17.39 0.98
N ILE A 32 -12.47 17.57 1.21
CA ILE A 32 -11.69 16.93 2.27
C ILE A 32 -11.16 18.04 3.14
N THR A 33 -11.62 18.12 4.39
CA THR A 33 -11.25 19.20 5.29
C THR A 33 -9.94 18.90 6.03
N ASP A 34 -9.33 19.93 6.59
CA ASP A 34 -8.13 19.80 7.41
C ASP A 34 -8.36 18.85 8.62
N GLU A 35 -9.57 18.91 9.21
CA GLU A 35 -9.97 18.03 10.31
C GLU A 35 -10.03 16.57 9.85
N GLU A 36 -10.51 16.29 8.64
CA GLU A 36 -10.53 14.94 8.08
C GLU A 36 -9.11 14.44 7.81
N VAL A 37 -8.24 15.27 7.25
CA VAL A 37 -6.82 14.94 7.05
C VAL A 37 -6.16 14.58 8.38
N LYS A 38 -6.32 15.43 9.39
CA LYS A 38 -5.77 15.22 10.74
C LYS A 38 -6.33 13.97 11.40
N ALA A 39 -7.64 13.74 11.29
CA ALA A 39 -8.29 12.56 11.87
C ALA A 39 -7.72 11.27 11.26
N VAL A 40 -7.53 11.22 9.96
CA VAL A 40 -6.94 10.06 9.28
C VAL A 40 -5.45 9.95 9.59
N ASN A 41 -4.71 11.05 9.64
CA ASN A 41 -3.28 11.04 9.96
C ASN A 41 -2.99 10.56 11.40
N ALA A 42 -3.93 10.74 12.31
CA ALA A 42 -3.82 10.26 13.69
C ALA A 42 -4.04 8.73 13.82
N THR A 43 -4.54 8.04 12.79
CA THR A 43 -4.73 6.60 12.84
C THR A 43 -3.41 5.84 12.63
N PRO A 44 -3.28 4.61 13.19
CA PRO A 44 -2.09 3.79 12.93
C PRO A 44 -1.89 3.49 11.44
N GLY A 45 -0.64 3.36 11.06
CA GLY A 45 -0.26 3.02 9.67
C GLY A 45 0.62 4.09 9.04
N VAL A 46 1.23 3.76 7.91
CA VAL A 46 2.11 4.66 7.16
C VAL A 46 1.34 5.44 6.13
N ASP A 47 0.62 4.73 5.26
CA ASP A 47 -0.14 5.28 4.14
C ASP A 47 -1.63 4.96 4.34
N ARG A 48 -2.48 5.97 4.29
CA ARG A 48 -3.91 5.86 4.59
C ARG A 48 -4.70 6.66 3.58
N THR A 49 -5.55 5.97 2.83
CA THR A 49 -6.50 6.63 1.94
C THR A 49 -7.57 7.33 2.76
N ILE A 50 -7.84 8.58 2.42
CA ILE A 50 -8.91 9.38 3.02
C ILE A 50 -10.21 9.09 2.28
N ARG A 51 -10.21 9.25 0.94
CA ARG A 51 -11.35 8.99 0.05
C ARG A 51 -10.91 8.52 -1.31
N VAL A 52 -11.76 7.73 -1.97
CA VAL A 52 -11.67 7.42 -3.41
C VAL A 52 -12.95 7.91 -4.09
N VAL A 53 -12.83 8.82 -5.03
CA VAL A 53 -13.95 9.49 -5.71
C VAL A 53 -14.02 9.05 -7.17
N ASP A 54 -15.20 8.66 -7.65
CA ASP A 54 -15.47 8.46 -9.08
C ASP A 54 -15.55 9.84 -9.76
N ILE A 55 -14.63 10.14 -10.67
CA ILE A 55 -14.62 11.39 -11.45
C ILE A 55 -15.03 11.18 -12.91
N GLY A 56 -15.52 9.99 -13.26
CA GLY A 56 -15.95 9.59 -14.60
C GLY A 56 -15.00 8.59 -15.24
N PRO A 57 -14.06 9.00 -16.10
CA PRO A 57 -13.12 8.08 -16.75
C PRO A 57 -12.14 7.43 -15.78
N GLU A 58 -11.91 8.08 -14.63
CA GLU A 58 -10.94 7.69 -13.61
C GLU A 58 -11.56 7.69 -12.22
N ASN A 59 -10.89 7.02 -11.29
CA ASN A 59 -11.08 7.20 -9.86
C ASN A 59 -9.95 8.09 -9.33
N TYR A 60 -10.28 8.98 -8.41
CA TYR A 60 -9.33 9.90 -7.80
C TYR A 60 -9.26 9.63 -6.31
N ALA A 61 -8.13 9.10 -5.85
CA ALA A 61 -7.90 8.91 -4.43
C ALA A 61 -7.08 10.05 -3.84
N VAL A 62 -7.38 10.38 -2.59
CA VAL A 62 -6.55 11.26 -1.76
C VAL A 62 -6.17 10.49 -0.51
N GLY A 63 -4.89 10.49 -0.20
CA GLY A 63 -4.32 9.86 0.97
C GLY A 63 -3.46 10.81 1.78
N VAL A 64 -3.17 10.42 3.02
CA VAL A 64 -2.18 11.07 3.88
C VAL A 64 -1.18 10.02 4.34
N ILE A 65 0.10 10.37 4.24
CA ILE A 65 1.20 9.48 4.56
C ILE A 65 2.06 10.10 5.66
N HIS A 66 2.36 9.31 6.68
CA HIS A 66 3.33 9.63 7.72
C HIS A 66 4.46 8.61 7.72
N ARG A 67 5.69 9.06 7.59
CA ARG A 67 6.88 8.22 7.73
C ARG A 67 7.78 8.82 8.80
N GLY A 68 8.12 8.03 9.79
CA GLY A 68 9.09 8.38 10.82
C GLY A 68 10.53 8.29 10.33
N ALA A 69 11.47 8.64 11.18
CA ALA A 69 12.90 8.61 10.89
C ALA A 69 13.36 7.27 10.31
N SER A 70 14.12 7.33 9.22
CA SER A 70 14.86 6.19 8.71
C SER A 70 16.31 6.30 9.23
N ASN A 71 16.69 5.45 10.19
CA ASN A 71 18.06 5.43 10.67
C ASN A 71 18.99 4.99 9.53
N ALA A 72 20.04 5.74 9.30
CA ALA A 72 21.07 5.49 8.28
C ALA A 72 21.83 4.14 8.47
N ALA A 73 21.59 3.44 9.57
CA ALA A 73 22.15 2.13 9.86
C ALA A 73 21.12 1.03 9.57
N GLY A 74 20.93 0.67 8.29
CA GLY A 74 20.61 -0.70 7.87
C GLY A 74 19.29 -1.32 8.31
N ARG A 75 18.21 -0.55 8.55
CA ARG A 75 16.86 -1.13 8.53
C ARG A 75 16.14 -0.56 7.33
N GLY A 76 15.93 -1.41 6.37
CA GLY A 76 15.22 -1.11 5.14
C GLY A 76 14.00 -0.29 5.44
N ALA A 77 13.80 0.73 4.60
CA ALA A 77 12.58 1.51 4.53
C ALA A 77 11.41 0.58 4.80
N GLY A 78 10.63 0.90 5.80
CA GLY A 78 9.51 0.08 6.23
C GLY A 78 8.75 -0.37 4.98
N THR A 79 8.64 -1.65 4.83
CA THR A 79 7.97 -2.34 3.74
C THR A 79 6.72 -1.55 3.39
N GLY A 80 6.73 -1.02 2.19
CA GLY A 80 5.55 -0.39 1.64
C GLY A 80 4.36 -1.31 1.84
N ALA A 81 3.30 -0.72 2.32
CA ALA A 81 1.94 -1.24 2.27
C ALA A 81 1.76 -2.73 2.58
N GLY A 82 1.74 -3.07 3.84
CA GLY A 82 1.44 -4.44 4.27
C GLY A 82 1.31 -4.59 5.78
N ALA A 83 0.77 -3.58 6.49
CA ALA A 83 0.43 -3.75 7.89
C ALA A 83 -1.08 -3.91 8.03
N GLY A 84 -1.54 -5.15 7.94
CA GLY A 84 -2.85 -5.54 8.45
C GLY A 84 -2.90 -5.22 9.94
N ALA A 85 -3.97 -4.56 10.37
CA ALA A 85 -4.28 -4.28 11.75
C ALA A 85 -4.31 -5.56 12.57
N GLY A 86 -3.36 -5.70 13.51
CA GLY A 86 -3.40 -6.68 14.57
C GLY A 86 -3.24 -5.96 15.88
N ALA A 87 -4.37 -5.63 16.55
CA ALA A 87 -4.39 -5.18 17.91
C ALA A 87 -3.91 -6.31 18.84
N GLY A 88 -2.87 -6.04 19.65
CA GLY A 88 -2.40 -6.92 20.69
C GLY A 88 -1.62 -6.14 21.74
N ALA A 89 -2.35 -5.68 22.78
CA ALA A 89 -1.76 -5.15 23.99
C ALA A 89 -1.04 -6.26 24.76
N GLY A 90 0.21 -5.99 25.22
CA GLY A 90 0.90 -6.88 26.13
C GLY A 90 2.11 -6.19 26.73
N ALA A 91 1.92 -5.62 27.94
CA ALA A 91 2.99 -5.16 28.80
C ALA A 91 3.81 -6.33 29.35
N GLY A 92 5.15 -6.19 29.45
CA GLY A 92 6.00 -7.13 30.12
C GLY A 92 7.45 -6.69 30.13
N ALA A 93 7.91 -6.32 31.32
CA ALA A 93 9.20 -5.76 31.65
C ALA A 93 10.31 -6.80 31.82
N ALA A 94 11.55 -6.33 31.66
CA ALA A 94 12.76 -6.62 32.43
C ALA A 94 13.72 -7.75 31.98
N ARG A 95 14.95 -7.28 31.68
CA ARG A 95 16.27 -7.71 32.12
C ARG A 95 16.89 -9.03 31.62
N GLY A 96 18.14 -8.93 31.15
CA GLY A 96 19.13 -9.97 31.19
C GLY A 96 20.23 -9.85 30.14
N ALA A 97 21.42 -9.43 30.60
CA ALA A 97 22.68 -9.39 29.86
C ALA A 97 23.25 -10.80 29.66
N GLY A 98 24.00 -11.01 28.58
CA GLY A 98 24.87 -12.19 28.43
C GLY A 98 25.29 -12.42 26.98
N GLY A 99 26.61 -12.28 26.75
CA GLY A 99 27.25 -12.42 25.44
C GLY A 99 27.36 -13.86 24.95
N GLY A 100 27.84 -13.99 23.73
CA GLY A 100 28.33 -15.26 23.15
C GLY A 100 28.13 -15.34 21.63
N ALA A 101 29.28 -15.25 20.93
CA ALA A 101 29.35 -15.50 19.49
C ALA A 101 29.13 -16.98 19.20
N ALA A 102 28.36 -17.30 18.14
CA ALA A 102 28.64 -18.48 17.30
C ALA A 102 27.81 -18.42 16.02
N ALA A 103 28.49 -18.66 14.91
CA ALA A 103 27.93 -18.86 13.58
C ALA A 103 27.05 -20.12 13.58
N GLY A 104 25.92 -20.03 12.92
CA GLY A 104 25.03 -21.17 12.75
C GLY A 104 24.02 -20.91 11.66
N ALA A 105 24.24 -21.52 10.50
CA ALA A 105 23.20 -21.68 9.48
C ALA A 105 22.04 -22.48 10.09
N GLY A 106 20.84 -21.92 10.08
CA GLY A 106 19.68 -22.61 10.61
C GLY A 106 18.41 -21.98 10.05
N GLY A 107 17.76 -22.71 9.17
CA GLY A 107 16.45 -22.40 8.63
C GLY A 107 15.43 -22.21 9.75
N GLY A 108 14.84 -21.04 9.88
CA GLY A 108 13.72 -20.71 10.74
C GLY A 108 12.41 -20.90 9.99
N ALA A 109 11.80 -22.07 10.14
CA ALA A 109 10.42 -22.30 9.78
C ALA A 109 9.48 -21.53 10.71
N GLY A 110 8.49 -20.86 10.15
CA GLY A 110 7.19 -20.71 10.76
C GLY A 110 6.92 -19.43 11.51
N ARG A 111 6.48 -18.40 10.79
CA ARG A 111 5.40 -17.51 11.27
C ARG A 111 4.44 -17.30 10.11
N GLY A 112 3.12 -17.47 10.39
CA GLY A 112 1.97 -17.58 9.52
C GLY A 112 2.13 -16.85 8.20
N GLY A 113 2.05 -17.60 7.10
CA GLY A 113 2.30 -17.10 5.77
C GLY A 113 1.28 -16.04 5.35
N ALA A 114 1.66 -14.77 5.42
CA ALA A 114 1.12 -13.81 4.51
C ALA A 114 1.42 -14.35 3.10
N GLN A 115 0.39 -14.60 2.27
CA GLN A 115 0.55 -15.03 0.89
C GLN A 115 1.51 -14.05 0.21
N GLN A 116 2.72 -14.50 -0.05
CA GLN A 116 3.68 -13.70 -0.79
C GLN A 116 3.10 -13.56 -2.19
N GLY A 117 2.88 -12.31 -2.60
CA GLY A 117 2.39 -12.00 -3.94
C GLY A 117 3.27 -12.61 -5.02
N GLU A 118 2.74 -12.72 -6.23
CA GLU A 118 3.47 -13.23 -7.37
C GLU A 118 4.76 -12.46 -7.64
N PRO A 119 5.81 -13.10 -8.18
CA PRO A 119 7.01 -12.41 -8.61
C PRO A 119 6.71 -11.30 -9.62
N CYS A 120 7.38 -10.17 -9.49
CA CYS A 120 7.28 -9.06 -10.43
C CYS A 120 8.63 -8.34 -10.58
N GLY A 121 8.73 -7.48 -11.60
CA GLY A 121 9.98 -6.86 -11.96
C GLY A 121 10.95 -7.85 -12.60
N GLU A 122 12.21 -7.47 -12.76
CA GLU A 122 13.25 -8.34 -13.28
C GLU A 122 13.60 -9.41 -12.24
N GLN A 123 13.64 -10.67 -12.65
CA GLN A 123 14.03 -11.78 -11.77
C GLN A 123 15.52 -12.10 -11.98
N SER A 124 16.29 -12.08 -10.91
CA SER A 124 17.74 -12.35 -10.94
C SER A 124 18.11 -13.35 -9.85
N THR A 125 18.93 -14.34 -10.20
CA THR A 125 19.56 -15.25 -9.26
C THR A 125 20.85 -14.69 -8.66
N ALA A 126 21.40 -13.63 -9.27
CA ALA A 126 22.56 -12.95 -8.73
C ALA A 126 22.20 -12.07 -7.54
N PRO A 127 23.08 -11.91 -6.56
CA PRO A 127 22.88 -10.97 -5.47
C PRO A 127 22.63 -9.55 -6.02
N THR A 128 21.57 -8.90 -5.54
CA THR A 128 21.29 -7.51 -5.90
C THR A 128 22.20 -6.59 -5.09
N THR A 129 23.26 -6.10 -5.72
CA THR A 129 24.22 -5.18 -5.09
C THR A 129 23.97 -3.75 -5.54
N GLY A 130 24.09 -2.79 -4.63
CA GLY A 130 24.03 -1.34 -4.94
C GLY A 130 22.64 -0.78 -5.26
N GLY A 131 21.59 -1.56 -5.06
CA GLY A 131 20.22 -1.09 -5.27
C GLY A 131 19.62 -0.40 -4.02
N THR A 132 18.49 0.26 -4.21
CA THR A 132 17.67 0.84 -3.14
C THR A 132 16.55 -0.13 -2.78
N PRO A 133 16.54 -0.73 -1.58
CA PRO A 133 15.49 -1.65 -1.15
C PRO A 133 14.22 -0.90 -0.76
N GLY A 134 13.09 -1.62 -0.68
CA GLY A 134 11.83 -1.06 -0.21
C GLY A 134 11.15 -0.10 -1.18
N MET A 135 11.51 -0.17 -2.45
CA MET A 135 10.87 0.62 -3.51
C MET A 135 9.56 -0.05 -3.97
N ILE A 136 8.63 0.79 -4.40
CA ILE A 136 7.34 0.36 -4.97
C ILE A 136 7.13 1.04 -6.32
N ALA A 137 6.49 0.33 -7.24
CA ALA A 137 5.98 0.87 -8.50
C ALA A 137 4.51 0.50 -8.64
N HIS A 138 3.65 1.49 -8.90
CA HIS A 138 2.22 1.29 -9.13
C HIS A 138 1.98 1.04 -10.61
N ASP A 139 1.28 -0.04 -10.96
CA ASP A 139 1.13 -0.45 -12.36
C ASP A 139 0.36 0.59 -13.19
N GLN A 140 -0.70 1.18 -12.62
CA GLN A 140 -1.64 2.04 -13.35
C GLN A 140 -2.04 3.30 -12.57
N GLN A 141 -1.26 3.67 -11.56
CA GLN A 141 -1.58 4.78 -10.68
C GLN A 141 -0.44 5.78 -10.68
N THR A 142 -0.71 6.97 -11.18
CA THR A 142 0.16 8.13 -11.01
C THR A 142 -0.01 8.67 -9.59
N GLU A 143 1.07 9.14 -8.98
CA GLU A 143 1.01 9.80 -7.68
C GLU A 143 1.49 11.24 -7.77
N GLY A 144 0.74 12.15 -7.18
CA GLY A 144 1.18 13.51 -6.87
C GLY A 144 1.40 13.64 -5.38
N TYR A 145 2.54 14.15 -4.95
CA TYR A 145 2.81 14.44 -3.54
C TYR A 145 2.85 15.94 -3.27
N LEU A 146 2.29 16.35 -2.15
CA LEU A 146 2.54 17.65 -1.52
C LEU A 146 3.11 17.40 -0.12
N ILE A 147 4.36 17.76 0.09
CA ILE A 147 5.01 17.62 1.40
C ILE A 147 4.45 18.68 2.35
N ILE A 148 3.78 18.24 3.42
CA ILE A 148 3.10 19.12 4.37
C ILE A 148 3.91 19.33 5.66
N SER A 149 4.85 18.42 5.99
CA SER A 149 5.70 18.54 7.17
C SER A 149 6.96 17.68 7.02
N GLY A 150 8.07 18.07 7.63
CA GLY A 150 9.32 17.34 7.61
C GLY A 150 9.99 17.25 6.24
N GLY A 151 10.67 16.14 5.98
CA GLY A 151 11.39 15.89 4.74
C GLY A 151 12.31 14.68 4.79
N GLY A 152 12.95 14.38 3.67
CA GLY A 152 13.87 13.25 3.52
C GLY A 152 14.40 13.16 2.10
N THR A 153 15.07 12.06 1.78
CA THR A 153 15.50 11.77 0.41
C THR A 153 14.47 10.90 -0.29
N LEU A 154 13.78 11.45 -1.28
CA LEU A 154 12.94 10.68 -2.18
C LEU A 154 13.83 10.06 -3.26
N VAL A 155 13.69 8.75 -3.44
CA VAL A 155 14.39 7.98 -4.48
C VAL A 155 13.36 7.59 -5.53
N THR A 156 13.63 7.85 -6.80
CA THR A 156 12.73 7.51 -7.91
C THR A 156 13.52 6.94 -9.09
N GLY A 157 12.85 6.17 -9.96
CA GLY A 157 13.47 5.60 -11.15
C GLY A 157 14.11 4.24 -10.92
N GLY A 158 14.85 3.76 -11.91
CA GLY A 158 15.41 2.42 -11.94
C GLY A 158 14.37 1.36 -12.31
N LYS A 159 14.73 0.10 -12.05
CA LYS A 159 13.90 -1.06 -12.30
C LYS A 159 13.80 -1.90 -11.04
N ILE A 160 12.61 -2.40 -10.74
CA ILE A 160 12.42 -3.33 -9.62
C ILE A 160 13.05 -4.69 -9.98
N VAL A 161 13.88 -5.20 -9.08
CA VAL A 161 14.46 -6.55 -9.16
C VAL A 161 13.96 -7.39 -7.99
N ASN A 162 13.64 -8.67 -8.30
CA ASN A 162 13.14 -9.66 -7.35
C ASN A 162 11.94 -9.16 -6.53
N GLY A 163 11.07 -8.38 -7.17
CA GLY A 163 9.89 -7.80 -6.56
C GLY A 163 8.78 -8.81 -6.32
N ARG A 164 7.78 -8.36 -5.57
CA ARG A 164 6.52 -9.07 -5.31
C ARG A 164 5.34 -8.16 -5.56
N LYS A 165 4.31 -8.70 -6.22
CA LYS A 165 3.03 -8.03 -6.43
C LYS A 165 2.27 -7.88 -5.12
N SER A 166 1.54 -6.79 -4.98
CA SER A 166 0.52 -6.67 -3.94
C SER A 166 -0.58 -7.70 -4.19
N PRO A 167 -1.04 -8.45 -3.16
CA PRO A 167 -2.11 -9.42 -3.33
C PRO A 167 -3.39 -8.73 -3.84
N PRO A 168 -4.06 -9.27 -4.89
CA PRO A 168 -5.21 -8.60 -5.51
C PRO A 168 -6.35 -8.27 -4.54
N GLU A 169 -6.58 -9.16 -3.57
CA GLU A 169 -7.68 -9.03 -2.61
C GLU A 169 -7.33 -8.18 -1.38
N SER A 170 -6.10 -7.69 -1.28
CA SER A 170 -5.69 -6.86 -0.14
C SER A 170 -6.31 -5.47 -0.20
N GLU A 171 -6.55 -4.86 0.97
CA GLU A 171 -6.98 -3.47 1.09
C GLU A 171 -6.00 -2.51 0.40
N VAL A 172 -4.70 -2.83 0.47
CA VAL A 172 -3.66 -2.08 -0.22
C VAL A 172 -3.94 -1.98 -1.72
N THR A 173 -4.28 -3.10 -2.36
CA THR A 173 -4.58 -3.11 -3.80
C THR A 173 -5.92 -2.44 -4.11
N LYS A 174 -6.94 -2.62 -3.27
CA LYS A 174 -8.30 -2.16 -3.55
C LYS A 174 -8.50 -0.67 -3.33
N VAL A 175 -7.93 -0.11 -2.27
CA VAL A 175 -8.24 1.27 -1.87
C VAL A 175 -7.04 2.17 -1.64
N LEU A 176 -5.83 1.64 -1.74
CA LEU A 176 -4.62 2.40 -1.41
C LEU A 176 -3.73 2.63 -2.65
N ASN A 177 -3.02 1.62 -3.06
CA ASN A 177 -1.95 1.72 -4.06
C ASN A 177 -2.29 1.10 -5.42
N GLY A 178 -3.43 0.43 -5.52
CA GLY A 178 -3.73 -0.38 -6.70
C GLY A 178 -2.74 -1.54 -6.88
N PRO A 179 -2.82 -2.26 -8.01
CA PRO A 179 -1.84 -3.26 -8.36
C PRO A 179 -0.43 -2.65 -8.42
N SER A 180 0.49 -3.23 -7.65
CA SER A 180 1.83 -2.66 -7.46
C SER A 180 2.88 -3.75 -7.35
N CYS A 181 4.13 -3.41 -7.67
CA CYS A 181 5.30 -4.25 -7.51
C CYS A 181 6.26 -3.62 -6.50
N SER A 182 6.62 -4.34 -5.46
CA SER A 182 7.57 -3.87 -4.44
C SER A 182 8.84 -4.71 -4.44
N GLY A 183 10.00 -4.07 -4.33
CA GLY A 183 11.29 -4.76 -4.36
C GLY A 183 12.47 -3.81 -4.20
N THR A 184 13.61 -4.19 -4.77
CA THR A 184 14.83 -3.37 -4.81
C THR A 184 14.94 -2.69 -6.17
N ALA A 185 15.06 -1.37 -6.20
CA ALA A 185 15.32 -0.65 -7.45
C ALA A 185 16.82 -0.60 -7.75
N VAL A 186 17.16 -0.93 -8.99
CA VAL A 186 18.52 -0.87 -9.54
C VAL A 186 18.53 -0.09 -10.85
N GLY A 187 19.70 0.39 -11.26
CA GLY A 187 19.91 1.04 -12.56
C GLY A 187 20.55 2.42 -12.45
N GLY A 188 21.08 2.91 -13.57
CA GLY A 188 21.78 4.20 -13.64
C GLY A 188 20.87 5.43 -13.71
N ASP A 189 19.56 5.22 -13.89
CA ASP A 189 18.52 6.25 -13.96
C ASP A 189 17.82 6.49 -12.61
N VAL A 190 18.35 5.92 -11.53
CA VAL A 190 17.86 6.18 -10.17
C VAL A 190 18.23 7.60 -9.76
N VAL A 191 17.21 8.39 -9.45
CA VAL A 191 17.35 9.77 -8.98
C VAL A 191 17.10 9.82 -7.47
N LYS A 192 18.01 10.48 -6.73
CA LYS A 192 17.86 10.76 -5.30
C LYS A 192 17.75 12.27 -5.11
N LYS A 193 16.66 12.72 -4.52
CA LYS A 193 16.42 14.13 -4.26
C LYS A 193 15.98 14.39 -2.84
N VAL A 194 16.67 15.27 -2.15
CA VAL A 194 16.21 15.79 -0.85
C VAL A 194 14.99 16.66 -1.10
N VAL A 195 13.92 16.38 -0.40
CA VAL A 195 12.65 17.12 -0.45
C VAL A 195 12.24 17.57 0.95
N LYS A 196 11.47 18.66 1.00
CA LYS A 196 11.04 19.34 2.23
C LYS A 196 9.63 19.87 2.11
N THR A 197 9.09 20.33 3.21
CA THR A 197 7.77 20.99 3.27
C THR A 197 7.58 22.02 2.16
N GLY A 198 6.46 21.91 1.45
CA GLY A 198 6.08 22.75 0.32
C GLY A 198 6.49 22.19 -1.04
N ASP A 199 7.36 21.19 -1.10
CA ASP A 199 7.72 20.56 -2.37
C ASP A 199 6.55 19.73 -2.92
N ILE A 200 6.41 19.77 -4.26
CA ILE A 200 5.42 18.99 -5.01
C ILE A 200 6.18 18.05 -5.94
N ILE A 201 5.73 16.80 -5.97
CA ILE A 201 6.33 15.75 -6.77
C ILE A 201 5.23 15.07 -7.60
N ILE A 202 5.52 14.71 -8.84
CA ILE A 202 4.65 13.88 -9.68
C ILE A 202 5.43 12.63 -10.06
N ILE A 203 4.89 11.48 -9.74
CA ILE A 203 5.47 10.16 -10.00
C ILE A 203 4.54 9.43 -10.97
N PRO A 204 4.93 9.26 -12.24
CA PRO A 204 4.12 8.52 -13.21
C PRO A 204 3.93 7.06 -12.80
N ALA A 205 2.83 6.47 -13.24
CA ALA A 205 2.61 5.02 -13.10
C ALA A 205 3.82 4.22 -13.64
N GLY A 206 4.15 3.13 -12.98
CA GLY A 206 5.28 2.28 -13.33
C GLY A 206 6.65 2.76 -12.83
N VAL A 207 6.78 4.00 -12.35
CA VAL A 207 8.06 4.53 -11.85
C VAL A 207 8.30 4.02 -10.42
N PRO A 208 9.38 3.26 -10.17
CA PRO A 208 9.77 2.86 -8.83
C PRO A 208 10.08 4.09 -7.96
N HIS A 209 9.61 4.07 -6.72
CA HIS A 209 9.88 5.15 -5.77
C HIS A 209 9.89 4.66 -4.33
N GLY A 210 10.57 5.42 -3.47
CA GLY A 210 10.69 5.11 -2.04
C GLY A 210 11.49 6.19 -1.32
N TRP A 211 11.69 6.03 -0.03
CA TRP A 211 12.31 7.02 0.83
C TRP A 211 13.56 6.50 1.50
N THR A 212 14.56 7.38 1.62
CA THR A 212 15.76 7.18 2.45
C THR A 212 16.04 8.45 3.25
N ASP A 213 16.90 8.37 4.23
CA ASP A 213 17.46 9.51 4.96
C ASP A 213 16.40 10.49 5.50
N ILE A 214 15.31 9.94 6.05
CA ILE A 214 14.35 10.73 6.81
C ILE A 214 14.94 10.99 8.18
N GLY A 215 15.26 12.26 8.50
CA GLY A 215 15.93 12.63 9.76
C GLY A 215 15.04 12.49 10.98
N ASP A 216 13.79 12.94 10.88
CA ASP A 216 12.76 12.88 11.91
C ASP A 216 11.49 12.26 11.35
N HIS A 217 10.80 12.97 10.47
CA HIS A 217 9.61 12.48 9.79
C HIS A 217 9.44 13.14 8.44
N VAL A 218 8.54 12.59 7.64
CA VAL A 218 7.94 13.26 6.49
C VAL A 218 6.46 12.94 6.43
N ASP A 219 5.63 13.99 6.37
CA ASP A 219 4.19 13.91 6.12
C ASP A 219 3.88 14.50 4.75
N TYR A 220 3.05 13.83 4.01
CA TYR A 220 2.62 14.33 2.71
C TYR A 220 1.21 13.87 2.36
N LEU A 221 0.51 14.71 1.60
CA LEU A 221 -0.70 14.32 0.90
C LEU A 221 -0.32 13.62 -0.39
N SER A 222 -1.04 12.56 -0.72
CA SER A 222 -0.91 11.85 -1.99
C SER A 222 -2.21 11.97 -2.77
N PHE A 223 -2.07 12.40 -4.03
CA PHE A 223 -3.14 12.57 -5.01
C PHE A 223 -2.96 11.49 -6.07
N ARG A 224 -3.95 10.61 -6.26
CA ARG A 224 -3.82 9.37 -7.03
C ARG A 224 -4.92 9.24 -8.07
N PRO A 225 -4.79 9.90 -9.23
CA PRO A 225 -5.62 9.57 -10.39
C PRO A 225 -5.26 8.17 -10.88
N SER A 226 -6.27 7.36 -11.18
CA SER A 226 -6.07 5.98 -11.63
C SER A 226 -7.20 5.54 -12.56
N ALA A 227 -6.89 4.64 -13.50
CA ALA A 227 -7.85 4.10 -14.46
C ALA A 227 -8.84 3.13 -13.81
N ARG A 228 -9.59 3.60 -12.79
CA ARG A 228 -10.61 2.83 -12.04
C ARG A 228 -10.07 1.58 -11.32
N VAL A 229 -8.79 1.56 -10.99
CA VAL A 229 -8.17 0.42 -10.28
C VAL A 229 -8.46 0.40 -8.78
N LEU A 230 -8.86 1.54 -8.21
CA LEU A 230 -9.27 1.63 -6.81
C LEU A 230 -10.79 1.58 -6.68
N GLU A 231 -11.28 1.10 -5.55
CA GLU A 231 -12.71 1.03 -5.24
C GLU A 231 -13.29 2.43 -4.99
N ALA A 232 -14.05 2.96 -5.95
CA ALA A 232 -14.72 4.24 -5.81
C ALA A 232 -15.70 4.25 -4.63
N GLY A 233 -15.86 5.43 -4.00
CA GLY A 233 -16.73 5.61 -2.82
C GLY A 233 -16.12 5.15 -1.51
N TYR A 234 -14.89 4.71 -1.51
CA TYR A 234 -14.18 4.46 -0.27
C TYR A 234 -14.10 5.74 0.56
N VAL A 235 -14.43 5.62 1.84
CA VAL A 235 -14.25 6.65 2.87
C VAL A 235 -13.53 6.00 4.04
N ASN A 236 -12.45 6.62 4.50
CA ASN A 236 -11.67 6.10 5.62
C ASN A 236 -12.56 5.83 6.84
N PRO A 237 -12.42 4.68 7.51
CA PRO A 237 -13.21 4.36 8.69
C PRO A 237 -13.16 5.40 9.81
N ALA A 238 -12.04 6.11 9.97
CA ALA A 238 -11.90 7.20 10.96
C ALA A 238 -12.87 8.37 10.72
N LEU A 239 -13.45 8.49 9.52
CA LEU A 239 -14.40 9.54 9.15
C LEU A 239 -15.87 9.08 9.19
N LYS A 240 -16.11 7.80 9.44
CA LYS A 240 -17.46 7.25 9.57
C LYS A 240 -17.91 7.46 11.03
N LYS A 241 -18.89 8.35 11.21
CA LYS A 241 -19.56 8.58 12.50
C LYS A 241 -20.70 7.58 12.68
#